data_653f64dd241bfb404de971cd83deb382
#
_entry.id   653f64dd241bfb404de971cd83deb382
#
_cell.length_a   1.000
_cell.length_b   1.000
_cell.length_c   1.000
_cell.angle_alpha   90.00
_cell.angle_beta   90.00
_cell.angle_gamma   90.00
#
_symmetry.space_group_name_H-M   'P 1'
#
loop_
_entity.id
_entity.type
_entity.pdbx_description
1 polymer ?
#
loop_
_entity_poly.entity_id
_entity_poly.type
_entity_poly.pdbx_seq_one_letter_code
_entity_poly.pdbx_strand_id
1 'polypeptide(L)'
;MAGLVGAGRTEVMRAVFGADPHDSGEILVHGQPVTIRTPNDAVRHGIAYLSEDRKRYGLTLSMDVESNIVLAAFNKFMSRLGWVNSGKTNTTAKKYTSMLAIKTPNLQQKVRFLSGGNQQKVVIGKWLTADTNILIFDEPTRGIDVGAKSEIYHLLNSLAQQGKAIIMISSELPEILRMSHRVVVMCEGQITGVLHADEATQESIMKLATLRSGIVRGDGSNGSNGSKPNQKENEAA
;
A
#
# COMPACT_ATOMS: atom_id res chain seq x y z
N MET A 1 6.09 -2.16 -1.89
CA MET A 1 6.23 -3.56 -1.44
C MET A 1 6.06 -4.47 -2.65
N ALA A 2 6.91 -5.46 -2.78
CA ALA A 2 6.95 -6.43 -3.87
C ALA A 2 6.66 -7.86 -3.34
N GLY A 3 6.29 -8.78 -4.23
CA GLY A 3 6.01 -10.17 -3.94
C GLY A 3 5.01 -10.77 -4.92
N LEU A 4 4.87 -12.07 -4.96
CA LEU A 4 3.89 -12.75 -5.79
C LEU A 4 2.45 -12.48 -5.30
N VAL A 5 1.46 -12.77 -6.15
CA VAL A 5 0.05 -12.72 -5.75
C VAL A 5 -0.17 -13.68 -4.57
N GLY A 6 -0.84 -13.21 -3.52
CA GLY A 6 -1.02 -13.99 -2.28
C GLY A 6 0.17 -13.96 -1.31
N ALA A 7 1.18 -13.11 -1.53
CA ALA A 7 2.33 -12.98 -0.61
C ALA A 7 2.01 -12.31 0.74
N GLY A 8 0.78 -11.83 0.96
CA GLY A 8 0.37 -11.18 2.21
C GLY A 8 0.54 -9.65 2.25
N ARG A 9 0.89 -9.03 1.14
CA ARG A 9 1.18 -7.57 1.07
C ARG A 9 -0.04 -6.71 1.43
N THR A 10 -1.17 -6.98 0.80
CA THR A 10 -2.45 -6.29 1.03
C THR A 10 -2.94 -6.51 2.45
N GLU A 11 -2.87 -7.74 2.95
CA GLU A 11 -3.32 -8.16 4.28
C GLU A 11 -2.55 -7.39 5.38
N VAL A 12 -1.23 -7.30 5.26
CA VAL A 12 -0.39 -6.53 6.20
C VAL A 12 -0.78 -5.05 6.20
N MET A 13 -0.96 -4.45 5.03
CA MET A 13 -1.30 -3.03 4.97
C MET A 13 -2.75 -2.75 5.41
N ARG A 14 -3.67 -3.69 5.21
CA ARG A 14 -5.02 -3.61 5.76
C ARG A 14 -5.02 -3.70 7.29
N ALA A 15 -4.17 -4.55 7.86
CA ALA A 15 -3.98 -4.64 9.31
C ALA A 15 -3.37 -3.34 9.86
N VAL A 16 -2.34 -2.78 9.23
CA VAL A 16 -1.75 -1.48 9.59
C VAL A 16 -2.78 -0.34 9.52
N PHE A 17 -3.71 -0.40 8.57
CA PHE A 17 -4.78 0.59 8.44
C PHE A 17 -5.96 0.33 9.41
N GLY A 18 -5.97 -0.79 10.13
CA GLY A 18 -7.06 -1.19 11.02
C GLY A 18 -8.33 -1.61 10.29
N ALA A 19 -8.22 -2.02 9.01
CA ALA A 19 -9.30 -2.60 8.25
C ALA A 19 -9.49 -4.09 8.57
N ASP A 20 -8.41 -4.76 8.93
CA ASP A 20 -8.40 -6.14 9.44
C ASP A 20 -7.73 -6.16 10.83
N PRO A 21 -8.15 -7.04 11.75
CA PRO A 21 -7.50 -7.20 13.04
C PRO A 21 -6.10 -7.80 12.88
N HIS A 22 -5.22 -7.53 13.85
CA HIS A 22 -3.92 -8.20 14.00
C HIS A 22 -3.80 -8.77 15.41
N ASP A 23 -3.16 -9.92 15.54
CA ASP A 23 -3.04 -10.65 16.81
C ASP A 23 -1.87 -10.14 17.65
N SER A 24 -0.79 -9.69 16.99
CA SER A 24 0.43 -9.24 17.65
C SER A 24 1.20 -8.24 16.77
N GLY A 25 2.21 -7.63 17.36
CA GLY A 25 3.05 -6.63 16.70
C GLY A 25 2.78 -5.22 17.19
N GLU A 26 3.61 -4.30 16.75
CA GLU A 26 3.56 -2.89 17.13
C GLU A 26 3.57 -2.01 15.88
N ILE A 27 2.74 -0.98 15.87
CA ILE A 27 2.71 0.03 14.79
C ILE A 27 3.34 1.30 15.34
N LEU A 28 4.38 1.79 14.67
CA LEU A 28 5.07 3.02 15.02
C LEU A 28 4.79 4.10 13.98
N VAL A 29 4.32 5.26 14.42
CA VAL A 29 4.16 6.45 13.59
C VAL A 29 5.09 7.53 14.12
N HIS A 30 6.00 8.02 13.28
CA HIS A 30 7.06 8.95 13.70
C HIS A 30 7.90 8.45 14.89
N GLY A 31 8.14 7.12 14.96
CA GLY A 31 8.88 6.47 16.04
C GLY A 31 8.11 6.32 17.35
N GLN A 32 6.85 6.69 17.40
CA GLN A 32 5.98 6.54 18.57
C GLN A 32 5.00 5.39 18.36
N PRO A 33 4.83 4.50 19.36
CA PRO A 33 3.85 3.43 19.29
C PRO A 33 2.42 3.99 19.25
N VAL A 34 1.61 3.47 18.34
CA VAL A 34 0.21 3.86 18.20
C VAL A 34 -0.69 2.64 18.20
N THR A 35 -1.88 2.78 18.74
CA THR A 35 -2.90 1.74 18.72
C THR A 35 -3.90 2.02 17.60
N ILE A 36 -3.94 1.15 16.59
CA ILE A 36 -4.85 1.24 15.47
C ILE A 36 -5.74 0.00 15.48
N ARG A 37 -7.01 0.16 15.80
CA ARG A 37 -8.03 -0.90 15.81
C ARG A 37 -9.07 -0.73 14.72
N THR A 38 -9.19 0.48 14.19
CA THR A 38 -10.16 0.85 13.15
C THR A 38 -9.51 1.76 12.11
N PRO A 39 -10.05 1.83 10.89
CA PRO A 39 -9.61 2.79 9.88
C PRO A 39 -9.66 4.25 10.37
N ASN A 40 -10.59 4.56 11.27
CA ASN A 40 -10.69 5.91 11.83
C ASN A 40 -9.50 6.25 12.73
N ASP A 41 -8.96 5.28 13.46
CA ASP A 41 -7.74 5.47 14.26
C ASP A 41 -6.54 5.72 13.34
N ALA A 42 -6.40 4.95 12.25
CA ALA A 42 -5.35 5.17 11.26
C ALA A 42 -5.40 6.58 10.67
N VAL A 43 -6.59 7.04 10.29
CA VAL A 43 -6.79 8.41 9.77
C VAL A 43 -6.41 9.48 10.80
N ARG A 44 -6.73 9.29 12.08
CA ARG A 44 -6.30 10.20 13.16
C ARG A 44 -4.79 10.28 13.31
N HIS A 45 -4.08 9.19 13.00
CA HIS A 45 -2.62 9.14 12.97
C HIS A 45 -2.03 9.54 11.61
N GLY A 46 -2.86 10.08 10.72
CA GLY A 46 -2.40 10.60 9.43
C GLY A 46 -2.13 9.53 8.37
N ILE A 47 -2.64 8.31 8.55
CA ILE A 47 -2.51 7.20 7.61
C ILE A 47 -3.75 7.12 6.72
N ALA A 48 -3.54 7.00 5.42
CA ALA A 48 -4.58 6.71 4.43
C ALA A 48 -4.29 5.41 3.70
N TYR A 49 -5.34 4.70 3.29
CA TYR A 49 -5.25 3.48 2.52
C TYR A 49 -6.12 3.55 1.27
N LEU A 50 -5.47 3.45 0.13
CA LEU A 50 -6.10 3.40 -1.18
C LEU A 50 -6.11 1.95 -1.63
N SER A 51 -7.27 1.31 -1.49
CA SER A 51 -7.48 -0.10 -1.80
C SER A 51 -7.37 -0.38 -3.29
N GLU A 52 -6.92 -1.57 -3.64
CA GLU A 52 -6.93 -2.13 -4.99
C GLU A 52 -8.32 -2.02 -5.64
N ASP A 53 -9.39 -2.38 -4.93
CA ASP A 53 -10.76 -2.20 -5.41
C ASP A 53 -11.33 -0.84 -4.98
N ARG A 54 -10.92 0.21 -5.74
CA ARG A 54 -11.40 1.58 -5.52
C ARG A 54 -12.91 1.73 -5.65
N LYS A 55 -13.57 0.86 -6.46
CA LYS A 55 -15.02 0.94 -6.69
C LYS A 55 -15.82 0.47 -5.49
N ARG A 56 -15.30 -0.53 -4.77
CA ARG A 56 -15.95 -1.11 -3.59
C ARG A 56 -15.59 -0.37 -2.31
N TYR A 57 -14.32 -0.01 -2.14
CA TYR A 57 -13.83 0.52 -0.87
C TYR A 57 -13.35 1.98 -0.95
N GLY A 58 -13.03 2.46 -2.15
CA GLY A 58 -12.46 3.79 -2.35
C GLY A 58 -13.50 4.88 -2.58
N LEU A 59 -14.59 4.59 -3.30
CA LEU A 59 -15.55 5.57 -3.81
C LEU A 59 -16.99 5.20 -3.48
N THR A 60 -17.82 6.20 -3.29
CA THR A 60 -19.27 6.06 -3.34
C THR A 60 -19.74 6.41 -4.75
N LEU A 61 -19.87 5.39 -5.61
CA LEU A 61 -20.07 5.56 -7.06
C LEU A 61 -21.33 6.34 -7.45
N SER A 62 -22.37 6.31 -6.60
CA SER A 62 -23.61 7.06 -6.79
C SER A 62 -23.52 8.54 -6.45
N MET A 63 -22.50 8.94 -5.67
CA MET A 63 -22.24 10.31 -5.28
C MET A 63 -21.38 11.04 -6.33
N ASP A 64 -21.38 12.34 -6.26
CA ASP A 64 -20.60 13.22 -7.13
C ASP A 64 -19.14 13.38 -6.67
N VAL A 65 -18.35 14.09 -7.46
CA VAL A 65 -16.94 14.36 -7.20
C VAL A 65 -16.74 15.14 -5.90
N GLU A 66 -17.55 16.20 -5.68
CA GLU A 66 -17.45 17.02 -4.47
C GLU A 66 -17.66 16.20 -3.22
N SER A 67 -18.76 15.46 -3.16
CA SER A 67 -19.13 14.63 -2.03
C SER A 67 -18.07 13.55 -1.73
N ASN A 68 -17.54 12.88 -2.77
CA ASN A 68 -16.48 11.90 -2.59
C ASN A 68 -15.19 12.52 -2.04
N ILE A 69 -14.76 13.69 -2.53
CA ILE A 69 -13.53 14.35 -2.07
C ILE A 69 -13.61 14.73 -0.60
N VAL A 70 -14.75 15.19 -0.11
CA VAL A 70 -14.89 15.65 1.29
C VAL A 70 -15.24 14.54 2.27
N LEU A 71 -15.59 13.35 1.79
CA LEU A 71 -16.19 12.27 2.58
C LEU A 71 -15.30 11.83 3.75
N ALA A 72 -13.99 11.65 3.55
CA ALA A 72 -13.06 11.18 4.60
C ALA A 72 -12.84 12.21 5.72
N ALA A 73 -13.15 13.47 5.46
CA ALA A 73 -12.99 14.56 6.41
C ALA A 73 -14.32 15.31 6.65
N PHE A 74 -15.45 14.63 6.45
CA PHE A 74 -16.77 15.26 6.42
C PHE A 74 -17.05 16.09 7.67
N ASN A 75 -16.61 15.65 8.85
CA ASN A 75 -16.75 16.38 10.11
C ASN A 75 -16.13 17.78 10.10
N LYS A 76 -15.10 18.05 9.27
CA LYS A 76 -14.49 19.38 9.12
C LYS A 76 -15.41 20.39 8.43
N PHE A 77 -16.44 19.90 7.76
CA PHE A 77 -17.41 20.70 6.98
C PHE A 77 -18.76 20.87 7.69
N MET A 78 -18.92 20.23 8.86
CA MET A 78 -20.13 20.35 9.66
C MET A 78 -20.00 21.48 10.68
N SER A 79 -21.07 22.25 10.85
CA SER A 79 -21.23 23.19 11.95
C SER A 79 -21.58 22.44 13.24
N ARG A 80 -21.49 23.10 14.39
CA ARG A 80 -21.94 22.54 15.70
C ARG A 80 -23.41 22.13 15.70
N LEU A 81 -24.23 22.73 14.85
CA LEU A 81 -25.66 22.44 14.72
C LEU A 81 -25.96 21.33 13.70
N GLY A 82 -24.94 20.67 13.14
CA GLY A 82 -25.11 19.59 12.15
C GLY A 82 -25.31 20.06 10.71
N TRP A 83 -25.25 21.34 10.42
CA TRP A 83 -25.37 21.86 9.05
C TRP A 83 -24.06 21.74 8.30
N VAL A 84 -24.14 21.30 7.04
CA VAL A 84 -22.98 21.22 6.14
C VAL A 84 -22.71 22.59 5.51
N ASN A 85 -21.47 23.03 5.56
CA ASN A 85 -21.06 24.26 4.90
C ASN A 85 -20.73 23.98 3.41
N SER A 86 -21.72 24.12 2.55
CA SER A 86 -21.61 23.86 1.11
C SER A 86 -20.58 24.75 0.40
N GLY A 87 -20.36 25.97 0.86
CA GLY A 87 -19.32 26.85 0.31
C GLY A 87 -17.91 26.29 0.59
N LYS A 88 -17.70 25.77 1.79
CA LYS A 88 -16.41 25.18 2.19
C LYS A 88 -16.16 23.85 1.48
N THR A 89 -17.18 22.97 1.31
CA THR A 89 -17.03 21.71 0.57
C THR A 89 -16.69 22.00 -0.88
N ASN A 90 -17.41 22.92 -1.53
CA ASN A 90 -17.18 23.28 -2.94
C ASN A 90 -15.77 23.86 -3.16
N THR A 91 -15.33 24.80 -2.31
CA THR A 91 -13.97 25.38 -2.40
C THR A 91 -12.91 24.32 -2.24
N THR A 92 -13.07 23.40 -1.28
CA THR A 92 -12.12 22.31 -1.04
C THR A 92 -12.10 21.34 -2.22
N ALA A 93 -13.26 20.95 -2.74
CA ALA A 93 -13.35 20.06 -3.89
C ALA A 93 -12.71 20.69 -5.14
N LYS A 94 -12.95 21.99 -5.41
CA LYS A 94 -12.29 22.73 -6.50
C LYS A 94 -10.77 22.71 -6.34
N LYS A 95 -10.25 22.98 -5.13
CA LYS A 95 -8.82 22.93 -4.85
C LYS A 95 -8.22 21.58 -5.26
N TYR A 96 -8.77 20.45 -4.76
CA TYR A 96 -8.21 19.14 -5.05
C TYR A 96 -8.48 18.68 -6.48
N THR A 97 -9.60 19.03 -7.09
CA THR A 97 -9.87 18.77 -8.51
C THR A 97 -8.84 19.44 -9.41
N SER A 98 -8.49 20.69 -9.14
CA SER A 98 -7.45 21.42 -9.87
C SER A 98 -6.05 20.85 -9.57
N MET A 99 -5.70 20.68 -8.29
CA MET A 99 -4.38 20.18 -7.85
C MET A 99 -4.03 18.81 -8.44
N LEU A 100 -5.03 17.92 -8.53
CA LEU A 100 -4.87 16.56 -9.04
C LEU A 100 -5.18 16.44 -10.54
N ALA A 101 -5.50 17.54 -11.20
CA ALA A 101 -5.91 17.58 -12.60
C ALA A 101 -7.00 16.53 -12.91
N ILE A 102 -8.06 16.49 -12.08
CA ILE A 102 -9.20 15.59 -12.28
C ILE A 102 -10.02 16.10 -13.46
N LYS A 103 -10.11 15.28 -14.52
CA LYS A 103 -10.91 15.61 -15.70
C LYS A 103 -12.38 15.30 -15.42
N THR A 104 -13.16 16.30 -15.10
CA THR A 104 -14.61 16.25 -14.87
C THR A 104 -15.30 17.49 -15.46
N PRO A 105 -16.50 17.36 -16.03
CA PRO A 105 -17.25 18.53 -16.53
C PRO A 105 -17.60 19.54 -15.42
N ASN A 106 -17.95 19.04 -14.24
CA ASN A 106 -18.27 19.83 -13.05
C ASN A 106 -18.11 18.95 -11.79
N LEU A 107 -18.23 19.54 -10.61
CA LEU A 107 -18.09 18.83 -9.35
C LEU A 107 -19.30 17.93 -9.00
N GLN A 108 -20.45 18.19 -9.59
CA GLN A 108 -21.69 17.43 -9.41
C GLN A 108 -21.76 16.20 -10.31
N GLN A 109 -20.74 15.98 -11.18
CA GLN A 109 -20.63 14.78 -11.98
C GLN A 109 -20.48 13.55 -11.08
N LYS A 110 -21.33 12.53 -11.25
CA LYS A 110 -21.22 11.28 -10.51
C LYS A 110 -19.93 10.55 -10.88
N VAL A 111 -19.18 10.12 -9.88
CA VAL A 111 -17.83 9.52 -10.08
C VAL A 111 -17.86 8.23 -10.89
N ARG A 112 -18.98 7.51 -10.94
CA ARG A 112 -19.15 6.31 -11.79
C ARG A 112 -18.95 6.58 -13.29
N PHE A 113 -19.13 7.80 -13.74
CA PHE A 113 -18.97 8.20 -15.15
C PHE A 113 -17.57 8.71 -15.49
N LEU A 114 -16.68 8.80 -14.51
CA LEU A 114 -15.29 9.18 -14.75
C LEU A 114 -14.47 7.97 -15.23
N SER A 115 -13.41 8.24 -15.99
CA SER A 115 -12.41 7.23 -16.32
C SER A 115 -11.72 6.68 -15.07
N GLY A 116 -11.13 5.49 -15.16
CA GLY A 116 -10.43 4.84 -14.04
C GLY A 116 -9.34 5.71 -13.42
N GLY A 117 -8.54 6.40 -14.24
CA GLY A 117 -7.51 7.33 -13.75
C GLY A 117 -8.10 8.53 -12.99
N ASN A 118 -9.22 9.10 -13.46
CA ASN A 118 -9.88 10.20 -12.75
C ASN A 118 -10.56 9.73 -11.45
N GLN A 119 -11.14 8.52 -11.45
CA GLN A 119 -11.65 7.90 -10.22
C GLN A 119 -10.53 7.73 -9.18
N GLN A 120 -9.35 7.27 -9.58
CA GLN A 120 -8.18 7.13 -8.70
C GLN A 120 -7.77 8.48 -8.11
N LYS A 121 -7.72 9.52 -8.93
CA LYS A 121 -7.42 10.88 -8.48
C LYS A 121 -8.46 11.42 -7.48
N VAL A 122 -9.76 11.08 -7.64
CA VAL A 122 -10.81 11.43 -6.67
C VAL A 122 -10.54 10.73 -5.32
N VAL A 123 -10.15 9.44 -5.31
CA VAL A 123 -9.78 8.72 -4.07
C VAL A 123 -8.58 9.40 -3.39
N ILE A 124 -7.57 9.79 -4.15
CA ILE A 124 -6.41 10.52 -3.62
C ILE A 124 -6.87 11.84 -2.98
N GLY A 125 -7.69 12.62 -3.69
CA GLY A 125 -8.26 13.89 -3.19
C GLY A 125 -9.03 13.71 -1.89
N LYS A 126 -9.82 12.65 -1.77
CA LYS A 126 -10.53 12.28 -0.55
C LYS A 126 -9.60 12.16 0.65
N TRP A 127 -8.49 11.45 0.50
CA TRP A 127 -7.53 11.24 1.59
C TRP A 127 -6.68 12.48 1.90
N LEU A 128 -6.33 13.27 0.89
CA LEU A 128 -5.63 14.54 1.09
C LEU A 128 -6.50 15.55 1.86
N THR A 129 -7.83 15.50 1.69
CA THR A 129 -8.78 16.33 2.46
C THR A 129 -8.78 15.97 3.95
N ALA A 130 -8.42 14.74 4.29
CA ALA A 130 -8.28 14.28 5.67
C ALA A 130 -6.92 14.64 6.33
N ASP A 131 -6.06 15.40 5.64
CA ASP A 131 -4.71 15.82 6.09
C ASP A 131 -3.78 14.64 6.41
N THR A 132 -3.94 13.54 5.68
CA THR A 132 -3.08 12.37 5.85
C THR A 132 -1.69 12.62 5.26
N ASN A 133 -0.65 12.11 5.95
CA ASN A 133 0.76 12.27 5.58
C ASN A 133 1.43 10.97 5.17
N ILE A 134 0.82 9.83 5.53
CA ILE A 134 1.26 8.49 5.17
C ILE A 134 0.20 7.91 4.24
N LEU A 135 0.56 7.64 3.00
CA LEU A 135 -0.37 7.20 1.97
C LEU A 135 0.03 5.79 1.50
N ILE A 136 -0.83 4.82 1.79
CA ILE A 136 -0.68 3.44 1.34
C ILE A 136 -1.47 3.27 0.05
N PHE A 137 -0.80 2.91 -1.03
CA PHE A 137 -1.38 2.65 -2.34
C PHE A 137 -1.30 1.17 -2.65
N ASP A 138 -2.43 0.51 -2.70
CA ASP A 138 -2.54 -0.89 -3.06
C ASP A 138 -2.97 -1.01 -4.52
N GLU A 139 -2.05 -1.50 -5.36
CA GLU A 139 -2.19 -1.62 -6.82
C GLU A 139 -2.75 -0.32 -7.48
N PRO A 140 -2.06 0.83 -7.33
CA PRO A 140 -2.61 2.15 -7.68
C PRO A 140 -2.96 2.32 -9.15
N THR A 141 -2.39 1.50 -10.02
CA THR A 141 -2.55 1.59 -11.48
C THR A 141 -3.35 0.44 -12.07
N ARG A 142 -3.87 -0.45 -11.23
CA ARG A 142 -4.69 -1.59 -11.70
C ARG A 142 -5.99 -1.12 -12.35
N GLY A 143 -6.23 -1.61 -13.57
CA GLY A 143 -7.41 -1.25 -14.34
C GLY A 143 -7.41 0.21 -14.82
N ILE A 144 -6.24 0.79 -15.00
CA ILE A 144 -6.01 2.13 -15.56
C ILE A 144 -5.27 1.98 -16.89
N ASP A 145 -5.61 2.80 -17.89
CA ASP A 145 -4.92 2.82 -19.17
C ASP A 145 -3.47 3.33 -19.04
N VAL A 146 -2.62 2.97 -20.01
CA VAL A 146 -1.17 3.24 -19.99
C VAL A 146 -0.87 4.74 -19.87
N GLY A 147 -1.64 5.59 -20.53
CA GLY A 147 -1.46 7.05 -20.47
C GLY A 147 -1.75 7.59 -19.07
N ALA A 148 -2.83 7.12 -18.46
CA ALA A 148 -3.21 7.54 -17.12
C ALA A 148 -2.30 6.95 -16.02
N LYS A 149 -1.64 5.80 -16.24
CA LYS A 149 -0.60 5.29 -15.31
C LYS A 149 0.51 6.32 -15.11
N SER A 150 1.02 6.90 -16.19
CA SER A 150 2.07 7.92 -16.12
C SER A 150 1.62 9.15 -15.30
N GLU A 151 0.37 9.60 -15.45
CA GLU A 151 -0.18 10.70 -14.65
C GLU A 151 -0.20 10.35 -13.15
N ILE A 152 -0.54 9.10 -12.78
CA ILE A 152 -0.50 8.63 -11.39
C ILE A 152 0.94 8.60 -10.84
N TYR A 153 1.92 8.12 -11.61
CA TYR A 153 3.32 8.12 -11.17
C TYR A 153 3.85 9.54 -10.90
N HIS A 154 3.56 10.47 -11.79
CA HIS A 154 3.92 11.88 -11.58
C HIS A 154 3.25 12.45 -10.33
N LEU A 155 1.99 12.10 -10.09
CA LEU A 155 1.27 12.52 -8.90
C LEU A 155 1.90 11.95 -7.61
N LEU A 156 2.22 10.64 -7.57
CA LEU A 156 2.88 10.02 -6.42
C LEU A 156 4.23 10.68 -6.11
N ASN A 157 5.05 10.92 -7.15
CA ASN A 157 6.32 11.61 -7.00
C ASN A 157 6.13 13.05 -6.47
N SER A 158 5.14 13.78 -6.97
CA SER A 158 4.83 15.12 -6.48
C SER A 158 4.40 15.13 -5.01
N LEU A 159 3.61 14.14 -4.59
CA LEU A 159 3.20 13.98 -3.18
C LEU A 159 4.40 13.64 -2.28
N ALA A 160 5.32 12.78 -2.74
CA ALA A 160 6.55 12.47 -2.03
C ALA A 160 7.46 13.71 -1.89
N GLN A 161 7.61 14.52 -2.94
CA GLN A 161 8.36 15.78 -2.91
C GLN A 161 7.73 16.82 -1.95
N GLN A 162 6.41 16.74 -1.71
CA GLN A 162 5.71 17.55 -0.70
C GLN A 162 5.86 16.99 0.72
N GLY A 163 6.68 15.98 0.95
CA GLY A 163 6.96 15.39 2.27
C GLY A 163 5.96 14.31 2.70
N LYS A 164 5.11 13.81 1.80
CA LYS A 164 4.24 12.67 2.11
C LYS A 164 5.04 11.36 2.07
N ALA A 165 4.84 10.50 3.05
CA ALA A 165 5.37 9.14 3.02
C ALA A 165 4.47 8.26 2.14
N ILE A 166 5.07 7.61 1.13
CA ILE A 166 4.35 6.77 0.17
C ILE A 166 4.75 5.31 0.38
N ILE A 167 3.76 4.46 0.63
CA ILE A 167 3.91 3.00 0.62
C ILE A 167 3.12 2.49 -0.58
N MET A 168 3.82 1.95 -1.58
CA MET A 168 3.20 1.38 -2.77
C MET A 168 3.29 -0.14 -2.75
N ILE A 169 2.16 -0.81 -2.96
CA ILE A 169 2.07 -2.23 -3.24
C ILE A 169 1.82 -2.34 -4.74
N SER A 170 2.60 -3.13 -5.44
CA SER A 170 2.37 -3.44 -6.85
C SER A 170 2.81 -4.87 -7.18
N SER A 171 2.07 -5.51 -8.05
CA SER A 171 2.42 -6.78 -8.69
C SER A 171 3.29 -6.57 -9.95
N GLU A 172 3.38 -5.33 -10.44
CA GLU A 172 4.15 -4.99 -11.62
C GLU A 172 5.59 -4.60 -11.22
N LEU A 173 6.57 -5.46 -11.45
CA LEU A 173 7.99 -5.18 -11.13
C LEU A 173 8.53 -3.89 -11.76
N PRO A 174 8.19 -3.53 -13.01
CA PRO A 174 8.63 -2.24 -13.58
C PRO A 174 8.15 -1.03 -12.78
N GLU A 175 6.95 -1.08 -12.18
CA GLU A 175 6.45 -0.01 -11.31
C GLU A 175 7.28 0.09 -10.03
N ILE A 176 7.53 -1.05 -9.39
CA ILE A 176 8.34 -1.12 -8.16
C ILE A 176 9.71 -0.51 -8.39
N LEU A 177 10.40 -0.95 -9.46
CA LEU A 177 11.75 -0.49 -9.79
C LEU A 177 11.82 1.00 -10.13
N ARG A 178 10.78 1.51 -10.81
CA ARG A 178 10.70 2.91 -11.23
C ARG A 178 10.38 3.87 -10.07
N MET A 179 9.53 3.43 -9.13
CA MET A 179 8.89 4.32 -8.17
C MET A 179 9.44 4.23 -6.75
N SER A 180 10.25 3.20 -6.43
CA SER A 180 10.62 2.92 -5.05
C SER A 180 12.06 3.30 -4.75
N HIS A 181 12.29 3.98 -3.62
CA HIS A 181 13.64 4.18 -3.05
C HIS A 181 14.11 2.95 -2.26
N ARG A 182 13.16 2.17 -1.75
CA ARG A 182 13.40 0.95 -0.97
C ARG A 182 12.29 -0.05 -1.28
N VAL A 183 12.66 -1.29 -1.50
CA VAL A 183 11.73 -2.39 -1.83
C VAL A 183 11.72 -3.40 -0.70
N VAL A 184 10.57 -3.55 -0.04
CA VAL A 184 10.30 -4.63 0.90
C VAL A 184 9.70 -5.77 0.10
N VAL A 185 10.32 -6.95 0.12
CA VAL A 185 9.85 -8.15 -0.59
C VAL A 185 9.19 -9.10 0.39
N MET A 186 8.04 -9.63 0.01
CA MET A 186 7.28 -10.60 0.80
C MET A 186 7.07 -11.90 0.04
N CYS A 187 7.09 -13.01 0.77
CA CYS A 187 6.73 -14.34 0.31
C CYS A 187 5.98 -15.07 1.43
N GLU A 188 4.79 -15.62 1.11
CA GLU A 188 3.99 -16.43 2.04
C GLU A 188 3.79 -15.78 3.44
N GLY A 189 3.45 -14.49 3.46
CA GLY A 189 3.20 -13.72 4.68
C GLY A 189 4.44 -13.24 5.44
N GLN A 190 5.65 -13.52 4.94
CA GLN A 190 6.91 -13.14 5.58
C GLN A 190 7.69 -12.13 4.75
N ILE A 191 8.42 -11.23 5.41
CA ILE A 191 9.40 -10.37 4.75
C ILE A 191 10.66 -11.20 4.50
N THR A 192 10.98 -11.40 3.22
CA THR A 192 12.13 -12.19 2.77
C THR A 192 13.36 -11.34 2.47
N GLY A 193 13.19 -10.02 2.37
CA GLY A 193 14.29 -9.08 2.21
C GLY A 193 13.84 -7.65 2.03
N VAL A 194 14.81 -6.75 2.20
CA VAL A 194 14.67 -5.32 1.95
C VAL A 194 15.83 -4.89 1.07
N LEU A 195 15.54 -4.31 -0.09
CA LEU A 195 16.53 -3.85 -1.08
C LEU A 195 16.46 -2.32 -1.20
N HIS A 196 17.61 -1.68 -1.33
CA HIS A 196 17.69 -0.29 -1.77
C HIS A 196 17.52 -0.20 -3.29
N ALA A 197 17.18 0.98 -3.80
CA ALA A 197 16.87 1.17 -5.23
C ALA A 197 18.02 0.77 -6.17
N ASP A 198 19.25 0.99 -5.74
CA ASP A 198 20.50 0.65 -6.45
C ASP A 198 20.79 -0.85 -6.49
N GLU A 199 20.26 -1.62 -5.52
CA GLU A 199 20.40 -3.07 -5.42
C GLU A 199 19.21 -3.81 -6.03
N ALA A 200 18.08 -3.11 -6.20
CA ALA A 200 16.82 -3.68 -6.66
C ALA A 200 16.85 -3.94 -8.16
N THR A 201 16.83 -5.20 -8.56
CA THR A 201 16.65 -5.67 -9.93
C THR A 201 15.46 -6.60 -9.99
N GLN A 202 14.93 -6.88 -11.20
CA GLN A 202 13.87 -7.88 -11.35
C GLN A 202 14.31 -9.24 -10.78
N GLU A 203 15.57 -9.62 -11.03
CA GLU A 203 16.13 -10.88 -10.57
C GLU A 203 16.26 -10.94 -9.05
N SER A 204 16.83 -9.90 -8.41
CA SER A 204 16.97 -9.85 -6.95
C SER A 204 15.62 -9.87 -6.23
N ILE A 205 14.63 -9.14 -6.75
CA ILE A 205 13.27 -9.14 -6.21
C ILE A 205 12.61 -10.51 -6.38
N MET A 206 12.69 -11.12 -7.57
CA MET A 206 12.10 -12.43 -7.83
C MET A 206 12.75 -13.54 -6.99
N LYS A 207 14.07 -13.50 -6.80
CA LYS A 207 14.78 -14.42 -5.92
C LYS A 207 14.21 -14.38 -4.49
N LEU A 208 14.02 -13.19 -3.94
CA LEU A 208 13.41 -13.00 -2.61
C LEU A 208 11.93 -13.37 -2.60
N ALA A 209 11.16 -13.03 -3.64
CA ALA A 209 9.72 -13.32 -3.73
C ALA A 209 9.39 -14.82 -3.86
N THR A 210 10.39 -15.66 -4.17
CA THR A 210 10.26 -17.12 -4.27
C THR A 210 10.96 -17.89 -3.15
N LEU A 211 11.56 -17.18 -2.19
CA LEU A 211 12.20 -17.79 -1.02
C LEU A 211 11.14 -18.32 -0.05
N ARG A 212 10.81 -19.62 -0.18
CA ARG A 212 9.92 -20.30 0.78
C ARG A 212 10.67 -20.58 2.08
N SER A 213 10.06 -20.22 3.21
CA SER A 213 10.54 -20.58 4.53
C SER A 213 10.49 -22.11 4.67
N GLY A 214 11.65 -22.78 4.59
CA GLY A 214 11.73 -24.24 4.73
C GLY A 214 12.71 -24.91 3.79
N ILE A 215 13.25 -24.23 2.78
CA ILE A 215 14.36 -24.75 1.97
C ILE A 215 15.66 -24.10 2.44
N VAL A 216 16.11 -24.47 3.64
CA VAL A 216 17.55 -24.45 3.94
C VAL A 216 18.13 -25.55 3.04
N ARG A 217 18.64 -25.19 1.88
CA ARG A 217 19.54 -26.08 1.13
C ARG A 217 20.72 -26.33 2.04
N GLY A 218 20.76 -27.53 2.63
CA GLY A 218 21.99 -28.05 3.21
C GLY A 218 23.06 -27.96 2.14
N ASP A 219 24.00 -27.05 2.32
CA ASP A 219 25.25 -27.05 1.58
C ASP A 219 25.92 -28.40 1.82
N GLY A 220 25.99 -29.18 0.75
CA GLY A 220 26.68 -30.45 0.75
C GLY A 220 28.17 -30.25 1.03
N SER A 221 28.57 -30.37 2.26
CA SER A 221 29.99 -30.65 2.57
C SER A 221 30.26 -32.11 2.30
N ASN A 222 30.91 -32.39 1.18
CA ASN A 222 31.70 -33.58 0.93
C ASN A 222 32.67 -33.81 2.10
N GLY A 223 32.51 -34.89 2.81
CA GLY A 223 33.43 -35.35 3.84
C GLY A 223 33.78 -36.83 3.60
N SER A 224 34.78 -37.01 2.83
CA SER A 224 35.77 -38.12 2.78
C SER A 224 35.55 -39.38 3.64
N ASN A 225 35.64 -40.48 2.94
CA ASN A 225 36.11 -41.81 3.31
C ASN A 225 36.97 -41.88 4.59
N GLY A 226 36.65 -42.80 5.46
CA GLY A 226 37.48 -43.25 6.60
C GLY A 226 37.06 -44.64 7.06
N SER A 227 37.71 -45.64 6.51
CA SER A 227 37.90 -47.03 6.83
C SER A 227 37.43 -47.54 8.20
N LYS A 228 36.77 -48.72 8.15
CA LYS A 228 36.64 -49.65 9.26
C LYS A 228 38.03 -50.15 9.72
N PRO A 229 38.15 -50.62 11.00
CA PRO A 229 38.36 -52.03 11.15
C PRO A 229 37.44 -52.70 12.20
N ASN A 230 37.17 -53.96 11.89
CA ASN A 230 36.63 -55.04 12.66
C ASN A 230 37.43 -55.27 13.92
N GLN A 231 36.80 -55.60 15.04
CA GLN A 231 37.24 -56.63 15.94
C GLN A 231 36.10 -57.20 16.79
N LYS A 232 36.11 -58.46 16.82
CA LYS A 232 35.28 -59.47 17.45
C LYS A 232 35.56 -59.61 18.96
N GLU A 233 34.59 -60.32 19.59
CA GLU A 233 34.75 -61.24 20.78
C GLU A 233 34.90 -60.51 22.13
N ASN A 234 34.27 -60.86 23.21
CA ASN A 234 33.84 -62.09 23.85
C ASN A 234 32.96 -61.72 25.06
N GLU A 235 31.93 -62.55 25.25
CA GLU A 235 31.65 -63.43 26.39
C GLU A 235 31.52 -62.84 27.81
N ALA A 236 30.39 -63.23 28.35
CA ALA A 236 30.12 -63.82 29.67
C ALA A 236 30.18 -62.95 30.95
N ALA A 237 29.09 -62.77 31.53
CA ALA A 237 28.59 -63.27 32.82
C ALA A 237 27.28 -62.63 33.15
#